data_5a9526e3277d2217f624b022810306ae
#
_entry.id   5a9526e3277d2217f624b022810306ae
#
_cell.length_a   1.000
_cell.length_b   1.000
_cell.length_c   1.000
_cell.angle_alpha   90.00
_cell.angle_beta   90.00
_cell.angle_gamma   90.00
#
_symmetry.space_group_name_H-M   'P 1'
#
loop_
_entity.id
_entity.type
_entity.pdbx_description
1 polymer ?
#
loop_
_entity_poly.entity_id
_entity_poly.type
_entity_poly.pdbx_seq_one_letter_code
_entity_poly.pdbx_strand_id
1 'polypeptide(L)'
;MRKISLKKILLMVLLIFIPLSKVMAGVIECTSPQETVLYFYRWYLNEIKDERYPLTQNYNGDNASINKWVSSSLLSELKKRQLHGEIDYDYFTHAQDFFESWLTHVNAKVIKQTLSQSEVQLSLGEKDLLNKYKIELNHESCWKINSVQPVS
;
A
#
# COMPACT_ATOMS: atom_id res chain seq x y z
N MET A 1 -53.39 -47.37 -13.63
CA MET A 1 -52.65 -46.69 -12.55
C MET A 1 -51.17 -47.06 -12.68
N ARG A 2 -50.30 -46.11 -13.12
CA ARG A 2 -48.85 -46.37 -13.28
C ARG A 2 -48.16 -46.25 -11.91
N LYS A 3 -47.61 -47.35 -11.39
CA LYS A 3 -46.80 -47.35 -10.16
C LYS A 3 -45.49 -46.61 -10.44
N ILE A 4 -45.38 -45.39 -9.94
CA ILE A 4 -44.12 -44.63 -9.97
C ILE A 4 -43.14 -45.33 -9.01
N SER A 5 -42.04 -45.83 -9.53
CA SER A 5 -41.05 -46.58 -8.76
C SER A 5 -40.41 -45.66 -7.70
N LEU A 6 -40.45 -46.10 -6.44
CA LEU A 6 -39.88 -45.39 -5.28
C LEU A 6 -38.43 -45.00 -5.48
N LYS A 7 -37.67 -45.77 -6.31
CA LYS A 7 -36.27 -45.47 -6.70
C LYS A 7 -36.10 -44.18 -7.53
N LYS A 8 -37.12 -43.82 -8.37
CA LYS A 8 -37.07 -42.59 -9.17
C LYS A 8 -37.39 -41.36 -8.33
N ILE A 9 -38.16 -41.46 -7.28
CA ILE A 9 -38.47 -40.38 -6.34
C ILE A 9 -37.22 -40.12 -5.48
N LEU A 10 -36.52 -41.16 -5.03
CA LEU A 10 -35.29 -41.02 -4.22
C LEU A 10 -34.16 -40.34 -5.01
N LEU A 11 -34.06 -40.58 -6.32
CA LEU A 11 -33.04 -39.94 -7.17
C LEU A 11 -33.33 -38.46 -7.43
N MET A 12 -34.62 -38.07 -7.41
CA MET A 12 -35.01 -36.66 -7.68
C MET A 12 -34.84 -35.76 -6.44
N VAL A 13 -34.87 -36.32 -5.23
CA VAL A 13 -34.67 -35.58 -3.97
C VAL A 13 -33.18 -35.32 -3.68
N LEU A 14 -32.27 -36.14 -4.25
CA LEU A 14 -30.81 -35.99 -4.03
C LEU A 14 -30.20 -34.84 -4.83
N LEU A 15 -30.90 -34.27 -5.81
CA LEU A 15 -30.43 -33.19 -6.68
C LEU A 15 -30.64 -31.76 -6.14
N ILE A 16 -31.31 -31.61 -4.99
CA ILE A 16 -31.66 -30.27 -4.46
C ILE A 16 -30.70 -29.75 -3.39
N PHE A 17 -29.74 -30.55 -2.93
CA PHE A 17 -28.69 -30.12 -2.02
C PHE A 17 -27.41 -29.77 -2.75
N ILE A 18 -27.43 -28.76 -3.65
CA ILE A 18 -26.22 -28.04 -4.03
C ILE A 18 -26.05 -27.01 -2.91
N PRO A 19 -25.00 -27.14 -2.05
CA PRO A 19 -24.69 -26.07 -1.14
C PRO A 19 -24.35 -24.85 -2.00
N LEU A 20 -25.15 -23.79 -1.90
CA LEU A 20 -24.77 -22.48 -2.39
C LEU A 20 -23.51 -22.06 -1.60
N SER A 21 -22.35 -22.49 -2.06
CA SER A 21 -21.08 -21.96 -1.60
C SER A 21 -21.13 -20.47 -1.93
N LYS A 22 -21.48 -19.64 -0.93
CA LYS A 22 -21.26 -18.21 -1.02
C LYS A 22 -19.78 -18.04 -1.27
N VAL A 23 -19.42 -17.77 -2.53
CA VAL A 23 -18.12 -17.21 -2.86
C VAL A 23 -18.12 -15.85 -2.14
N MET A 24 -17.55 -15.83 -0.94
CA MET A 24 -17.18 -14.60 -0.27
C MET A 24 -16.10 -14.00 -1.16
N ALA A 25 -16.50 -13.17 -2.11
CA ALA A 25 -15.58 -12.24 -2.74
C ALA A 25 -14.92 -11.48 -1.59
N GLY A 26 -13.63 -11.76 -1.35
CA GLY A 26 -12.88 -11.10 -0.28
C GLY A 26 -12.99 -9.61 -0.52
N VAL A 27 -13.71 -8.91 0.35
CA VAL A 27 -13.72 -7.45 0.36
C VAL A 27 -12.29 -7.05 0.65
N ILE A 28 -11.60 -6.47 -0.33
CA ILE A 28 -10.29 -5.87 -0.10
C ILE A 28 -10.57 -4.67 0.80
N GLU A 29 -10.31 -4.84 2.08
CA GLU A 29 -10.45 -3.75 3.05
C GLU A 29 -9.27 -2.79 2.85
N CYS A 30 -9.57 -1.63 2.30
CA CYS A 30 -8.56 -0.58 2.11
C CYS A 30 -8.31 0.14 3.43
N THR A 31 -7.05 0.36 3.74
CA THR A 31 -6.64 1.21 4.87
C THR A 31 -7.01 2.68 4.62
N SER A 32 -7.17 3.46 5.68
CA SER A 32 -7.33 4.92 5.58
C SER A 32 -6.08 5.58 4.99
N PRO A 33 -6.16 6.83 4.47
CA PRO A 33 -4.98 7.54 3.97
C PRO A 33 -3.85 7.63 5.00
N GLN A 34 -4.19 7.91 6.26
CA GLN A 34 -3.23 7.97 7.35
C GLN A 34 -2.54 6.63 7.59
N GLU A 35 -3.30 5.55 7.65
CA GLU A 35 -2.75 4.20 7.84
C GLU A 35 -1.92 3.75 6.65
N THR A 36 -2.34 4.09 5.43
CA THR A 36 -1.56 3.83 4.22
C THR A 36 -0.16 4.44 4.31
N VAL A 37 -0.07 5.72 4.73
CA VAL A 37 1.22 6.40 4.93
C VAL A 37 2.01 5.74 6.06
N LEU A 38 1.40 5.47 7.22
CA LEU A 38 2.08 4.87 8.36
C LEU A 38 2.62 3.47 8.05
N TYR A 39 1.84 2.61 7.39
CA TYR A 39 2.27 1.26 7.05
C TYR A 39 3.36 1.26 5.99
N PHE A 40 3.23 2.14 4.97
CA PHE A 40 4.28 2.32 3.97
C PHE A 40 5.60 2.73 4.63
N TYR A 41 5.63 3.79 5.43
CA TYR A 41 6.88 4.28 6.00
C TYR A 41 7.49 3.31 7.01
N ARG A 42 6.69 2.62 7.82
CA ARG A 42 7.20 1.56 8.71
C ARG A 42 7.85 0.42 7.93
N TRP A 43 7.25 -0.02 6.85
CA TRP A 43 7.85 -1.03 5.98
C TRP A 43 9.09 -0.48 5.28
N TYR A 44 8.99 0.67 4.64
CA TYR A 44 10.06 1.26 3.83
C TYR A 44 11.32 1.57 4.63
N LEU A 45 11.18 2.15 5.82
CA LEU A 45 12.31 2.45 6.71
C LEU A 45 13.00 1.19 7.21
N ASN A 46 12.28 0.08 7.43
CA ASN A 46 12.91 -1.20 7.75
C ASN A 46 13.66 -1.79 6.54
N GLU A 47 13.17 -1.62 5.31
CA GLU A 47 13.91 -2.02 4.12
C GLU A 47 15.24 -1.27 4.01
N ILE A 48 15.22 0.06 4.17
CA ILE A 48 16.43 0.89 4.12
C ILE A 48 17.41 0.53 5.25
N LYS A 49 16.91 0.33 6.47
CA LYS A 49 17.73 -0.11 7.61
C LYS A 49 18.51 -1.38 7.29
N ASP A 50 17.87 -2.30 6.59
CA ASP A 50 18.47 -3.57 6.18
C ASP A 50 19.25 -3.46 4.86
N GLU A 51 19.59 -2.23 4.43
CA GLU A 51 20.31 -1.91 3.18
C GLU A 51 19.59 -2.41 1.92
N ARG A 52 18.28 -2.60 2.00
CA ARG A 52 17.43 -2.92 0.86
C ARG A 52 16.75 -1.65 0.36
N TYR A 53 16.97 -1.30 -0.88
CA TYR A 53 16.47 -0.06 -1.49
C TYR A 53 15.41 -0.39 -2.56
N PRO A 54 14.11 -0.32 -2.23
CA PRO A 54 13.02 -0.81 -3.10
C PRO A 54 12.91 -0.11 -4.47
N LEU A 55 13.50 1.07 -4.62
CA LEU A 55 13.51 1.79 -5.91
C LEU A 55 14.67 1.39 -6.80
N THR A 56 15.70 0.73 -6.29
CA THR A 56 16.89 0.38 -7.09
C THR A 56 16.65 -0.82 -7.99
N GLN A 57 17.42 -0.91 -9.09
CA GLN A 57 17.37 -2.03 -10.02
C GLN A 57 17.78 -3.36 -9.38
N ASN A 58 18.64 -3.31 -8.37
CA ASN A 58 19.16 -4.47 -7.66
C ASN A 58 18.32 -4.90 -6.45
N TYR A 59 17.14 -4.29 -6.29
CA TYR A 59 16.25 -4.68 -5.21
C TYR A 59 15.79 -6.14 -5.37
N ASN A 60 16.15 -6.96 -4.42
CA ASN A 60 15.83 -8.39 -4.38
C ASN A 60 14.69 -8.74 -3.41
N GLY A 61 14.04 -7.73 -2.82
CA GLY A 61 12.88 -7.90 -1.95
C GLY A 61 11.59 -8.06 -2.75
N ASP A 62 10.46 -8.03 -2.02
CA ASP A 62 9.13 -8.13 -2.61
C ASP A 62 8.71 -6.81 -3.30
N ASN A 63 8.96 -6.71 -4.60
CA ASN A 63 8.53 -5.58 -5.41
C ASN A 63 7.01 -5.35 -5.40
N ALA A 64 6.20 -6.36 -5.06
CA ALA A 64 4.76 -6.21 -4.91
C ALA A 64 4.41 -5.34 -3.70
N SER A 65 5.26 -5.32 -2.68
CA SER A 65 5.02 -4.54 -1.46
C SER A 65 4.99 -3.05 -1.73
N ILE A 66 5.91 -2.49 -2.52
CA ILE A 66 5.89 -1.05 -2.83
C ILE A 66 4.66 -0.68 -3.67
N ASN A 67 4.27 -1.55 -4.62
CA ASN A 67 3.08 -1.36 -5.45
C ASN A 67 1.77 -1.37 -4.63
N LYS A 68 1.80 -1.97 -3.44
CA LYS A 68 0.66 -1.94 -2.51
C LYS A 68 0.36 -0.52 -2.03
N TRP A 69 1.38 0.32 -1.86
CA TRP A 69 1.29 1.61 -1.19
C TRP A 69 1.46 2.81 -2.12
N VAL A 70 2.24 2.66 -3.20
CA VAL A 70 2.64 3.75 -4.10
C VAL A 70 1.96 3.58 -5.45
N SER A 71 1.54 4.69 -6.06
CA SER A 71 0.92 4.67 -7.39
C SER A 71 1.91 4.20 -8.46
N SER A 72 1.41 3.51 -9.45
CA SER A 72 2.22 3.04 -10.58
C SER A 72 2.81 4.19 -11.39
N SER A 73 2.11 5.31 -11.47
CA SER A 73 2.59 6.53 -12.13
C SER A 73 3.82 7.09 -11.44
N LEU A 74 3.77 7.26 -10.10
CA LEU A 74 4.91 7.75 -9.33
C LEU A 74 6.10 6.78 -9.44
N LEU A 75 5.88 5.48 -9.30
CA LEU A 75 6.96 4.50 -9.41
C LEU A 75 7.63 4.51 -10.81
N SER A 76 6.85 4.66 -11.87
CA SER A 76 7.39 4.78 -13.24
C SER A 76 8.22 6.04 -13.40
N GLU A 77 7.76 7.16 -12.88
CA GLU A 77 8.50 8.42 -12.90
C GLU A 77 9.82 8.31 -12.14
N LEU A 78 9.79 7.78 -10.92
CA LEU A 78 10.98 7.64 -10.08
C LEU A 78 12.04 6.74 -10.71
N LYS A 79 11.62 5.61 -11.31
CA LYS A 79 12.54 4.73 -12.06
C LYS A 79 13.19 5.45 -13.22
N LYS A 80 12.42 6.24 -13.98
CA LYS A 80 12.96 7.03 -15.09
C LYS A 80 13.97 8.05 -14.61
N ARG A 81 13.65 8.80 -13.56
CA ARG A 81 14.55 9.84 -12.97
C ARG A 81 15.83 9.22 -12.43
N GLN A 82 15.77 8.05 -11.79
CA GLN A 82 16.98 7.32 -11.36
C GLN A 82 17.86 6.91 -12.54
N LEU A 83 17.27 6.37 -13.62
CA LEU A 83 18.01 5.96 -14.82
C LEU A 83 18.75 7.14 -15.48
N HIS A 84 18.21 8.35 -15.36
CA HIS A 84 18.84 9.57 -15.88
C HIS A 84 19.78 10.27 -14.89
N GLY A 85 19.95 9.72 -13.68
CA GLY A 85 20.79 10.35 -12.64
C GLY A 85 20.22 11.67 -12.11
N GLU A 86 18.90 11.88 -12.20
CA GLU A 86 18.24 13.10 -11.75
C GLU A 86 17.96 13.10 -10.23
N ILE A 87 18.12 11.95 -9.57
CA ILE A 87 17.87 11.76 -8.13
C ILE A 87 19.12 11.10 -7.54
N ASP A 88 19.77 11.79 -6.61
CA ASP A 88 20.94 11.34 -5.85
C ASP A 88 20.66 11.15 -4.35
N TYR A 89 19.37 11.20 -3.98
CA TYR A 89 18.86 11.04 -2.62
C TYR A 89 17.66 10.07 -2.62
N ASP A 90 17.30 9.58 -1.43
CA ASP A 90 16.08 8.78 -1.28
C ASP A 90 14.82 9.65 -1.42
N TYR A 91 13.98 9.36 -2.40
CA TYR A 91 12.80 10.16 -2.73
C TYR A 91 11.78 10.23 -1.58
N PHE A 92 11.62 9.15 -0.83
CA PHE A 92 10.58 9.11 0.21
C PHE A 92 11.01 9.76 1.51
N THR A 93 12.32 9.88 1.75
CA THR A 93 12.87 10.54 2.94
C THR A 93 13.52 11.87 2.63
N HIS A 94 13.72 12.19 1.33
CA HIS A 94 14.48 13.36 0.86
C HIS A 94 15.82 13.53 1.56
N ALA A 95 16.49 12.41 1.86
CA ALA A 95 17.75 12.36 2.58
C ALA A 95 18.73 11.41 1.89
N GLN A 96 20.02 11.65 2.11
CA GLN A 96 21.10 10.75 1.71
C GLN A 96 21.43 9.76 2.84
N ASP A 97 21.19 10.17 4.09
CA ASP A 97 21.46 9.39 5.28
C ASP A 97 20.18 8.86 5.92
N PHE A 98 20.31 7.74 6.62
CA PHE A 98 19.24 7.13 7.40
C PHE A 98 19.45 7.43 8.89
N PHE A 99 18.36 7.78 9.60
CA PHE A 99 18.37 8.03 11.03
C PHE A 99 17.54 6.99 11.77
N GLU A 100 18.13 6.27 12.72
CA GLU A 100 17.43 5.22 13.49
C GLU A 100 16.19 5.73 14.25
N SER A 101 16.19 7.02 14.65
CA SER A 101 15.04 7.65 15.30
C SER A 101 13.77 7.62 14.44
N TRP A 102 13.91 7.50 13.12
CA TRP A 102 12.77 7.39 12.21
C TRP A 102 11.99 6.07 12.38
N LEU A 103 12.65 4.99 12.82
CA LEU A 103 11.98 3.70 13.05
C LEU A 103 10.94 3.75 14.16
N THR A 104 11.18 4.59 15.16
CA THR A 104 10.36 4.70 16.37
C THR A 104 9.48 5.94 16.38
N HIS A 105 9.83 6.97 15.62
CA HIS A 105 9.15 8.26 15.59
C HIS A 105 8.57 8.54 14.19
N VAL A 106 7.58 7.73 13.80
CA VAL A 106 6.79 7.92 12.57
C VAL A 106 5.39 8.37 12.98
N ASN A 107 4.99 9.55 12.57
CA ASN A 107 3.63 10.06 12.82
C ASN A 107 3.03 10.61 11.52
N ALA A 108 1.74 10.35 11.31
CA ALA A 108 0.99 10.83 10.16
C ALA A 108 -0.34 11.42 10.60
N LYS A 109 -0.77 12.51 9.96
CA LYS A 109 -2.03 13.19 10.22
C LYS A 109 -2.67 13.61 8.91
N VAL A 110 -3.93 13.25 8.69
CA VAL A 110 -4.71 13.76 7.56
C VAL A 110 -4.94 15.26 7.74
N ILE A 111 -4.57 16.05 6.74
CA ILE A 111 -4.79 17.50 6.69
C ILE A 111 -6.03 17.82 5.89
N LYS A 112 -6.21 17.13 4.75
CA LYS A 112 -7.35 17.30 3.86
C LYS A 112 -7.70 15.96 3.22
N GLN A 113 -8.99 15.70 3.04
CA GLN A 113 -9.46 14.49 2.36
C GLN A 113 -10.75 14.77 1.58
N THR A 114 -10.82 14.21 0.39
CA THR A 114 -12.00 14.09 -0.45
C THR A 114 -12.26 12.62 -0.75
N LEU A 115 -13.22 12.31 -1.62
CA LEU A 115 -13.49 10.92 -2.02
C LEU A 115 -12.35 10.30 -2.86
N SER A 116 -11.60 11.14 -3.60
CA SER A 116 -10.57 10.68 -4.56
C SER A 116 -9.14 11.10 -4.20
N GLN A 117 -8.97 12.05 -3.29
CA GLN A 117 -7.66 12.62 -2.94
C GLN A 117 -7.54 12.85 -1.45
N SER A 118 -6.34 12.69 -0.92
CA SER A 118 -6.01 13.04 0.46
C SER A 118 -4.63 13.67 0.55
N GLU A 119 -4.48 14.61 1.47
CA GLU A 119 -3.21 15.19 1.90
C GLU A 119 -2.94 14.76 3.34
N VAL A 120 -1.80 14.14 3.55
CA VAL A 120 -1.35 13.67 4.85
C VAL A 120 -0.03 14.33 5.20
N GLN A 121 0.07 14.93 6.37
CA GLN A 121 1.34 15.39 6.93
C GLN A 121 2.02 14.19 7.61
N LEU A 122 3.22 13.87 7.16
CA LEU A 122 4.11 12.90 7.80
C LEU A 122 5.16 13.64 8.61
N SER A 123 5.52 13.08 9.77
CA SER A 123 6.66 13.49 10.59
C SER A 123 7.54 12.28 10.87
N LEU A 124 8.83 12.40 10.56
CA LEU A 124 9.86 11.39 10.83
C LEU A 124 10.89 11.96 11.80
N GLY A 125 11.21 11.19 12.84
CA GLY A 125 12.18 11.58 13.85
C GLY A 125 11.63 12.52 14.91
N GLU A 126 12.54 13.08 15.72
CA GLU A 126 12.23 13.96 16.82
C GLU A 126 13.27 15.06 16.98
N LYS A 127 12.92 16.15 17.68
CA LYS A 127 13.80 17.28 18.02
C LYS A 127 14.48 17.85 16.77
N ASP A 128 15.80 17.96 16.80
CA ASP A 128 16.61 18.52 15.72
C ASP A 128 16.69 17.63 14.47
N LEU A 129 16.27 16.36 14.60
CA LEU A 129 16.18 15.38 13.49
C LEU A 129 14.75 15.20 12.98
N LEU A 130 13.83 16.09 13.34
CA LEU A 130 12.44 16.05 12.90
C LEU A 130 12.31 16.56 11.47
N ASN A 131 11.95 15.66 10.57
CA ASN A 131 11.60 15.98 9.19
C ASN A 131 10.09 15.90 8.99
N LYS A 132 9.54 16.85 8.24
CA LYS A 132 8.12 16.90 7.90
C LYS A 132 7.94 16.83 6.40
N TYR A 133 6.87 16.11 6.00
CA TYR A 133 6.53 15.92 4.59
C TYR A 133 5.04 16.12 4.36
N LYS A 134 4.72 16.67 3.22
CA LYS A 134 3.38 16.64 2.64
C LYS A 134 3.30 15.43 1.73
N ILE A 135 2.38 14.51 2.03
CA ILE A 135 2.12 13.31 1.25
C ILE A 135 0.77 13.49 0.55
N GLU A 136 0.76 13.44 -0.76
CA GLU A 136 -0.47 13.42 -1.53
C GLU A 136 -0.82 12.00 -1.93
N LEU A 137 -2.08 11.61 -1.71
CA LEU A 137 -2.60 10.29 -2.06
C LEU A 137 -3.77 10.44 -3.01
N ASN A 138 -3.84 9.52 -3.97
CA ASN A 138 -5.01 9.31 -4.82
C ASN A 138 -5.72 8.02 -4.41
N HIS A 139 -7.05 8.02 -4.46
CA HIS A 139 -7.86 6.83 -4.26
C HIS A 139 -8.10 6.16 -5.63
N GLU A 140 -7.44 5.03 -5.83
CA GLU A 140 -7.66 4.14 -6.98
C GLU A 140 -8.63 3.02 -6.56
N SER A 141 -8.19 1.77 -6.49
CA SER A 141 -8.91 0.71 -5.76
C SER A 141 -8.76 0.85 -4.24
N CYS A 142 -7.61 1.37 -3.80
CA CYS A 142 -7.27 1.79 -2.43
C CYS A 142 -6.43 3.07 -2.49
N TRP A 143 -6.14 3.65 -1.34
CA TRP A 143 -5.28 4.83 -1.26
C TRP A 143 -3.85 4.50 -1.68
N LYS A 144 -3.28 5.33 -2.56
CA LYS A 144 -1.91 5.24 -3.08
C LYS A 144 -1.18 6.55 -2.90
N ILE A 145 0.05 6.48 -2.41
CA ILE A 145 0.96 7.62 -2.37
C ILE A 145 1.29 8.03 -3.80
N ASN A 146 1.03 9.29 -4.11
CA ASN A 146 1.23 9.86 -5.44
C ASN A 146 2.29 10.96 -5.47
N SER A 147 2.61 11.56 -4.32
CA SER A 147 3.67 12.57 -4.21
C SER A 147 4.16 12.65 -2.77
N VAL A 148 5.45 12.93 -2.60
CA VAL A 148 6.12 13.22 -1.32
C VAL A 148 6.92 14.51 -1.48
N GLN A 149 6.67 15.49 -0.64
CA GLN A 149 7.31 16.79 -0.67
C GLN A 149 7.77 17.19 0.74
N PRO A 150 9.03 17.62 0.93
CA PRO A 150 9.47 18.14 2.22
C PRO A 150 8.71 19.44 2.54
N VAL A 151 8.44 19.64 3.82
CA VAL A 151 7.85 20.87 4.34
C VAL A 151 8.92 21.60 5.12
N SER A 152 9.28 22.79 4.65
CA SER A 152 10.21 23.70 5.32
C SER A 152 9.60 24.35 6.58
#